data_a9238b192e0209660e12dbec4b01eeb2
#
_entry.id   a9238b192e0209660e12dbec4b01eeb2
#
_cell.length_a   1.000
_cell.length_b   1.000
_cell.length_c   1.000
_cell.angle_alpha   90.00
_cell.angle_beta   90.00
_cell.angle_gamma   90.00
#
_symmetry.space_group_name_H-M   'P 1'
#
loop_
_entity.id
_entity.type
_entity.pdbx_description
1 polymer ?
#
loop_
_entity_poly.entity_id
_entity_poly.type
_entity_poly.pdbx_seq_one_letter_code
_entity_poly.pdbx_strand_id
1 'polypeptide(L)'
;MVKIHRLKGDITPKIASSFKGSIAIDTEATGLKIPERDKLSLIQICGEDGEVYIIQPDRNNYKAPNLVSLLENEKILKIVLQ
;
A
#
# COMPACT_ATOMS: atom_id res chain seq x y z
N MET A 1 -16.38 12.68 -0.71
CA MET A 1 -15.07 13.34 -0.52
C MET A 1 -14.00 12.28 -0.28
N VAL A 2 -12.89 12.38 -0.99
CA VAL A 2 -11.78 11.44 -0.84
C VAL A 2 -10.93 11.85 0.36
N LYS A 3 -10.64 10.89 1.24
CA LYS A 3 -9.73 11.11 2.35
C LYS A 3 -8.40 10.42 2.04
N ILE A 4 -7.32 11.14 2.26
CA ILE A 4 -5.98 10.63 2.02
C ILE A 4 -5.26 10.47 3.36
N HIS A 5 -4.79 9.26 3.61
CA HIS A 5 -4.05 8.92 4.83
C HIS A 5 -2.61 8.59 4.47
N ARG A 6 -1.67 9.18 5.19
CA ARG A 6 -0.24 8.92 4.97
C ARG A 6 0.31 8.12 6.12
N LEU A 7 0.95 7.01 5.80
CA LEU A 7 1.45 6.06 6.78
C LEU A 7 2.90 5.72 6.48
N LYS A 8 3.65 5.38 7.53
CA LYS A 8 5.03 4.95 7.38
C LYS A 8 5.15 3.49 7.79
N GLY A 9 5.82 2.72 6.97
CA GLY A 9 6.18 1.34 7.24
C GLY A 9 5.07 0.34 6.98
N ASP A 10 3.91 0.54 7.56
CA ASP A 10 2.83 -0.44 7.47
C ASP A 10 1.49 0.25 7.69
N ILE A 11 0.42 -0.45 7.37
CA ILE A 11 -0.93 -0.03 7.76
C ILE A 11 -1.23 -0.61 9.14
N THR A 12 -2.25 -0.06 9.80
CA THR A 12 -2.68 -0.60 11.09
C THR A 12 -3.54 -1.83 10.87
N PRO A 13 -3.67 -2.71 11.90
CA PRO A 13 -4.60 -3.84 11.80
C PRO A 13 -6.04 -3.39 11.54
N LYS A 14 -6.42 -2.25 12.11
CA LYS A 14 -7.75 -1.70 11.89
C LYS A 14 -7.98 -1.34 10.43
N ILE A 15 -7.00 -0.71 9.81
CA ILE A 15 -7.07 -0.36 8.38
C ILE A 15 -7.14 -1.63 7.55
N ALA A 16 -6.28 -2.61 7.84
CA ALA A 16 -6.26 -3.86 7.10
C ALA A 16 -7.61 -4.57 7.12
N SER A 17 -8.31 -4.51 8.25
CA SER A 17 -9.61 -5.18 8.40
C SER A 17 -10.78 -4.35 7.88
N SER A 18 -10.55 -3.09 7.52
CA SER A 18 -11.62 -2.20 7.05
C SER A 18 -11.96 -2.39 5.57
N PHE A 19 -11.08 -3.00 4.80
CA PHE A 19 -11.30 -3.18 3.37
C PHE A 19 -12.28 -4.32 3.10
N LYS A 20 -13.16 -4.09 2.12
CA LYS A 20 -14.12 -5.09 1.69
C LYS A 20 -14.23 -5.05 0.17
N GLY A 21 -14.45 -6.21 -0.43
CA GLY A 21 -14.67 -6.31 -1.86
C GLY A 21 -13.38 -6.23 -2.66
N SER A 22 -12.97 -5.05 -3.04
CA SER A 22 -11.76 -4.88 -3.86
C SER A 22 -10.95 -3.67 -3.41
N ILE A 23 -9.67 -3.70 -3.74
CA ILE A 23 -8.76 -2.57 -3.56
C ILE A 23 -7.95 -2.37 -4.82
N ALA A 24 -7.62 -1.13 -5.10
CA ALA A 24 -6.69 -0.78 -6.18
C ALA A 24 -5.34 -0.47 -5.56
N ILE A 25 -4.29 -1.03 -6.14
CA ILE A 25 -2.93 -0.90 -5.64
C ILE A 25 -2.06 -0.28 -6.72
N ASP A 26 -1.36 0.79 -6.36
CA ASP A 26 -0.39 1.41 -7.24
C ASP A 26 0.92 1.56 -6.47
N THR A 27 2.03 1.33 -7.14
CA THR A 27 3.35 1.43 -6.52
C THR A 27 4.24 2.35 -7.34
N GLU A 28 5.09 3.09 -6.64
CA GLU A 28 6.06 3.97 -7.28
C GLU A 28 7.43 3.72 -6.69
N ALA A 29 8.44 3.68 -7.56
CA ALA A 29 9.83 3.55 -7.16
C ALA A 29 10.54 4.89 -7.38
N THR A 30 11.56 5.14 -6.56
CA THR A 30 12.40 6.33 -6.73
C THR A 30 13.74 5.94 -7.33
N GLY A 31 14.48 6.95 -7.80
CA GLY A 31 15.83 6.74 -8.25
C GLY A 31 15.95 6.03 -9.58
N LEU A 32 15.08 6.35 -10.50
CA LEU A 32 14.98 5.65 -11.78
C LEU A 32 16.31 5.53 -12.53
N LYS A 33 17.25 6.47 -12.29
CA LYS A 33 18.53 6.47 -12.99
C LYS A 33 19.68 5.93 -12.15
N ILE A 34 19.41 5.59 -10.90
CA ILE A 34 20.45 5.11 -9.97
C ILE A 34 19.97 3.78 -9.42
N PRO A 35 20.54 2.66 -9.91
CA PRO A 35 20.02 1.33 -9.55
C PRO A 35 19.94 1.05 -8.05
N GLU A 36 20.93 1.49 -7.28
CA GLU A 36 20.93 1.27 -5.85
C GLU A 36 19.87 2.07 -5.12
N ARG A 37 19.27 3.05 -5.79
CA ARG A 37 18.18 3.85 -5.23
C ARG A 37 16.83 3.53 -5.85
N ASP A 38 16.82 2.64 -6.81
CA ASP A 38 15.59 2.26 -7.48
C ASP A 38 14.82 1.28 -6.63
N LYS A 39 14.37 1.77 -5.46
CA LYS A 39 13.65 0.99 -4.49
C LYS A 39 12.22 1.50 -4.40
N LEU A 40 11.33 0.60 -4.04
CA LEU A 40 9.93 0.95 -3.82
C LEU A 40 9.84 2.06 -2.78
N SER A 41 9.28 3.20 -3.14
CA SER A 41 9.20 4.34 -2.23
C SER A 41 7.79 4.63 -1.75
N LEU A 42 6.78 4.28 -2.53
CA LEU A 42 5.39 4.52 -2.14
C LEU A 42 4.51 3.38 -2.61
N ILE A 43 3.55 3.03 -1.75
CA ILE A 43 2.48 2.10 -2.09
C ILE A 43 1.19 2.85 -1.84
N GLN A 44 0.33 2.93 -2.86
CA GLN A 44 -0.95 3.58 -2.73
C GLN A 44 -2.05 2.52 -2.81
N ILE A 45 -2.96 2.55 -1.84
CA ILE A 45 -4.09 1.63 -1.80
C ILE A 45 -5.37 2.45 -1.72
N CYS A 46 -6.31 2.14 -2.59
CA CYS A 46 -7.61 2.77 -2.60
C CYS A 46 -8.69 1.71 -2.42
N GLY A 47 -9.52 1.87 -1.39
CA GLY A 47 -10.64 0.97 -1.15
C GLY A 47 -11.89 1.42 -1.89
N GLU A 48 -12.92 0.60 -1.84
CA GLU A 48 -14.19 0.90 -2.50
C GLU A 48 -14.93 2.08 -1.87
N ASP A 49 -14.59 2.40 -0.64
CA ASP A 49 -15.19 3.54 0.08
C ASP A 49 -14.61 4.88 -0.33
N GLY A 50 -13.62 4.89 -1.22
CA GLY A 50 -12.99 6.12 -1.69
C GLY A 50 -11.87 6.62 -0.79
N GLU A 51 -11.52 5.91 0.27
CA GLU A 51 -10.38 6.29 1.10
C GLU A 51 -9.09 5.82 0.47
N VAL A 52 -8.08 6.69 0.50
CA VAL A 52 -6.77 6.42 -0.11
C VAL A 52 -5.72 6.36 0.98
N TYR A 53 -4.92 5.32 0.97
CA TYR A 53 -3.82 5.13 1.91
C TYR A 53 -2.51 5.14 1.14
N ILE A 54 -1.62 6.06 1.52
CA ILE A 54 -0.29 6.15 0.94
C ILE A 54 0.69 5.67 1.99
N ILE A 55 1.35 4.55 1.71
CA ILE A 55 2.29 3.92 2.64
C ILE A 55 3.69 4.12 2.13
N GLN A 56 4.55 4.70 2.97
CA GLN A 56 5.96 4.84 2.67
C GLN A 56 6.71 3.71 3.37
N PRO A 57 7.22 2.71 2.63
CA PRO A 57 7.93 1.60 3.24
C PRO A 57 9.19 2.08 3.94
N ASP A 58 9.56 1.39 5.01
CA ASP A 58 10.82 1.63 5.69
C ASP A 58 11.94 1.04 4.85
N ARG A 59 12.81 1.89 4.33
CA ARG A 59 13.89 1.44 3.44
C ARG A 59 14.92 0.56 4.13
N ASN A 60 15.01 0.66 5.43
CA ASN A 60 15.95 -0.16 6.20
C ASN A 60 15.35 -1.50 6.60
N ASN A 61 14.03 -1.56 6.62
CA ASN A 61 13.33 -2.76 7.08
C ASN A 61 11.95 -2.82 6.44
N TYR A 62 11.83 -3.55 5.35
CA TYR A 62 10.58 -3.69 4.60
C TYR A 62 9.57 -4.62 5.28
N LYS A 63 9.44 -4.54 6.59
CA LYS A 63 8.46 -5.34 7.30
C LYS A 63 7.15 -4.59 7.38
N ALA A 64 6.12 -5.17 6.77
CA ALA A 64 4.79 -4.61 6.78
C ALA A 64 3.78 -5.75 6.93
N PRO A 65 3.73 -6.37 8.12
CA PRO A 65 2.90 -7.58 8.30
C PRO A 65 1.42 -7.34 8.06
N ASN A 66 0.91 -6.17 8.41
CA ASN A 66 -0.51 -5.90 8.18
C ASN A 66 -0.82 -5.70 6.71
N LEU A 67 0.07 -5.04 5.99
CA LEU A 67 -0.07 -4.89 4.54
C LEU A 67 0.01 -6.24 3.85
N VAL A 68 0.98 -7.08 4.25
CA VAL A 68 1.14 -8.42 3.69
C VAL A 68 -0.13 -9.24 3.95
N SER A 69 -0.68 -9.16 5.16
CA SER A 69 -1.90 -9.86 5.50
C SER A 69 -3.06 -9.44 4.60
N LEU A 70 -3.17 -8.14 4.32
CA LEU A 70 -4.19 -7.63 3.41
C LEU A 70 -4.00 -8.18 2.00
N LEU A 71 -2.76 -8.19 1.51
CA LEU A 71 -2.46 -8.67 0.17
C LEU A 71 -2.69 -10.16 0.01
N GLU A 72 -2.55 -10.93 1.09
CA GLU A 72 -2.77 -12.36 1.08
C GLU A 72 -4.22 -12.76 1.32
N ASN A 73 -5.08 -11.81 1.64
CA ASN A 73 -6.47 -12.08 1.93
C ASN A 73 -7.24 -12.39 0.65
N GLU A 74 -7.60 -13.65 0.45
CA GLU A 74 -8.27 -14.11 -0.76
C GLU A 74 -9.68 -13.57 -0.92
N LYS A 75 -10.26 -13.03 0.14
CA LYS A 75 -11.62 -12.46 0.10
C LYS A 75 -11.64 -11.08 -0.52
N ILE A 76 -10.47 -10.47 -0.71
CA ILE A 76 -10.37 -9.13 -1.28
C ILE A 76 -9.69 -9.21 -2.64
N LEU A 77 -10.38 -8.71 -3.66
CA LEU A 77 -9.82 -8.62 -5.00
C LEU A 77 -8.80 -7.49 -5.06
N LYS A 78 -7.61 -7.77 -5.57
CA LYS A 78 -6.57 -6.75 -5.72
C LYS A 78 -6.43 -6.40 -7.19
N ILE A 79 -6.59 -5.11 -7.48
CA ILE A 79 -6.43 -4.58 -8.83
C ILE A 79 -5.11 -3.80 -8.81
N VAL A 80 -4.11 -4.32 -9.51
CA VAL A 80 -2.78 -3.71 -9.53
C VAL A 80 -2.67 -2.80 -10.74
N LEU A 81 -2.35 -1.54 -10.48
CA LEU A 81 -2.17 -0.54 -11.51
C LEU A 81 -0.69 -0.43 -11.86
N GLN A 82 -0.42 -0.29 -13.14
CA GLN A 82 0.95 -0.15 -13.64
C GLN A 82 1.13 1.14 -14.41
#